data_fb751274d635234920e3b1b3f6081352
#
_entry.id   fb751274d635234920e3b1b3f6081352
#
_cell.length_a   1.000
_cell.length_b   1.000
_cell.length_c   1.000
_cell.angle_alpha   90.00
_cell.angle_beta   90.00
_cell.angle_gamma   90.00
#
_symmetry.space_group_name_H-M   'P 1'
#
loop_
_entity.id
_entity.type
_entity.pdbx_description
1 polymer ?
#
loop_
_entity_poly.entity_id
_entity_poly.type
_entity_poly.pdbx_seq_one_letter_code
_entity_poly.pdbx_strand_id
1 'polypeptide(L)'
;DMFDCVMPTRNARNAHIFTSQGLLRLRNSRFRNDTAALDANCRCYTCQNFSRAYLHHLDKCREMLGAQLNTIHNLHYYQTLMTGLRGAIEQGRLSAFVSQFEEDQQKLT
;
A
#
# COMPACT_ATOMS: atom_id res chain seq x y z
N ASP A 1 16.77 -13.40 1.64
CA ASP A 1 16.72 -11.99 1.99
C ASP A 1 16.42 -11.06 0.81
N MET A 2 16.58 -11.54 -0.41
CA MET A 2 16.23 -10.79 -1.63
C MET A 2 15.10 -11.48 -2.35
N PHE A 3 14.10 -10.70 -2.77
CA PHE A 3 12.96 -11.21 -3.50
C PHE A 3 12.81 -10.43 -4.81
N ASP A 4 12.60 -11.15 -5.89
CA ASP A 4 12.31 -10.58 -7.20
C ASP A 4 10.84 -10.80 -7.48
N CYS A 5 10.05 -9.72 -7.50
CA CYS A 5 8.60 -9.82 -7.56
C CYS A 5 8.01 -8.65 -8.35
N VAL A 6 7.08 -8.96 -9.27
CA VAL A 6 6.37 -7.94 -10.06
C VAL A 6 5.08 -7.47 -9.40
N MET A 7 4.67 -8.09 -8.29
CA MET A 7 3.39 -7.82 -7.65
C MET A 7 3.14 -6.36 -7.30
N PRO A 8 4.13 -5.63 -6.69
CA PRO A 8 3.88 -4.24 -6.34
C PRO A 8 3.53 -3.37 -7.55
N THR A 9 4.22 -3.55 -8.67
CA THR A 9 3.99 -2.74 -9.86
C THR A 9 2.77 -3.19 -10.63
N ARG A 10 2.56 -4.51 -10.75
CA ARG A 10 1.39 -5.05 -11.42
C ARG A 10 0.09 -4.63 -10.70
N ASN A 11 0.06 -4.79 -9.38
CA ASN A 11 -1.12 -4.45 -8.60
C ASN A 11 -1.38 -2.95 -8.63
N ALA A 12 -0.32 -2.13 -8.65
CA ALA A 12 -0.47 -0.68 -8.77
C ALA A 12 -1.16 -0.28 -10.07
N ARG A 13 -0.82 -0.91 -11.17
CA ARG A 13 -1.47 -0.65 -12.46
C ARG A 13 -2.95 -1.03 -12.45
N ASN A 14 -3.31 -2.01 -11.64
CA ASN A 14 -4.69 -2.46 -11.50
C ASN A 14 -5.42 -1.78 -10.32
N ALA A 15 -4.81 -0.73 -9.77
CA ALA A 15 -5.36 0.03 -8.63
C ALA A 15 -5.59 -0.81 -7.39
N HIS A 16 -4.79 -1.85 -7.20
CA HIS A 16 -4.74 -2.64 -5.97
C HIS A 16 -3.59 -2.11 -5.12
N ILE A 17 -3.93 -1.50 -3.99
CA ILE A 17 -2.98 -0.76 -3.17
C ILE A 17 -2.77 -1.51 -1.85
N PHE A 18 -1.51 -1.75 -1.49
CA PHE A 18 -1.17 -2.39 -0.22
C PHE A 18 -1.14 -1.35 0.90
N THR A 19 -1.82 -1.63 1.99
CA THR A 19 -1.82 -0.75 3.16
C THR A 19 -1.55 -1.55 4.43
N SER A 20 -1.22 -0.84 5.51
CA SER A 20 -1.00 -1.48 6.80
C SER A 20 -2.25 -2.17 7.34
N GLN A 21 -3.43 -1.84 6.82
CA GLN A 21 -4.71 -2.40 7.26
C GLN A 21 -5.31 -3.41 6.28
N GLY A 22 -4.66 -3.66 5.16
CA GLY A 22 -5.13 -4.62 4.16
C GLY A 22 -5.02 -4.09 2.74
N LEU A 23 -5.58 -4.83 1.80
CA LEU A 23 -5.57 -4.48 0.38
C LEU A 23 -6.70 -3.50 0.08
N LEU A 24 -6.35 -2.37 -0.50
CA LEU A 24 -7.29 -1.33 -0.90
C LEU A 24 -7.57 -1.46 -2.39
N ARG A 25 -8.83 -1.66 -2.76
CA ARG A 25 -9.24 -1.72 -4.17
C ARG A 25 -9.73 -0.34 -4.58
N LEU A 26 -8.82 0.47 -5.06
CA LEU A 26 -9.05 1.89 -5.31
C LEU A 26 -10.11 2.17 -6.37
N ARG A 27 -10.39 1.20 -7.26
CA ARG A 27 -11.45 1.35 -8.27
C ARG A 27 -12.86 1.35 -7.70
N ASN A 28 -13.01 0.91 -6.46
CA ASN A 28 -14.31 0.90 -5.82
C ASN A 28 -14.86 2.33 -5.69
N SER A 29 -16.12 2.53 -6.07
CA SER A 29 -16.73 3.86 -6.09
C SER A 29 -16.81 4.52 -4.71
N ARG A 30 -16.70 3.76 -3.63
CA ARG A 30 -16.71 4.33 -2.28
C ARG A 30 -15.54 5.28 -2.02
N PHE A 31 -14.48 5.21 -2.84
CA PHE A 31 -13.32 6.09 -2.69
C PHE A 31 -13.42 7.37 -3.50
N ARG A 32 -14.52 7.56 -4.23
CA ARG A 32 -14.70 8.71 -5.12
C ARG A 32 -14.56 10.05 -4.41
N ASN A 33 -15.00 10.15 -3.18
CA ASN A 33 -14.93 11.38 -2.38
C ASN A 33 -14.10 11.22 -1.11
N ASP A 34 -13.28 10.15 -1.03
CA ASP A 34 -12.47 9.88 0.14
C ASP A 34 -11.19 10.71 0.10
N THR A 35 -11.10 11.70 0.99
CA THR A 35 -9.97 12.63 1.04
C THR A 35 -8.80 12.13 1.86
N ALA A 36 -8.89 10.94 2.44
CA ALA A 36 -7.80 10.36 3.23
C ALA A 36 -6.64 9.92 2.34
N ALA A 37 -5.46 9.78 2.92
CA ALA A 37 -4.31 9.18 2.24
C ALA A 37 -4.57 7.69 2.01
N LEU A 38 -3.80 7.08 1.09
CA LEU A 38 -3.91 5.64 0.85
C LEU A 38 -3.72 4.84 2.14
N ASP A 39 -2.75 5.23 2.93
CA ASP A 39 -2.46 4.60 4.23
C ASP A 39 -2.03 5.69 5.19
N ALA A 40 -2.77 5.85 6.28
CA ALA A 40 -2.48 6.87 7.29
C ALA A 40 -1.12 6.66 7.96
N ASN A 41 -0.62 5.44 7.96
CA ASN A 41 0.67 5.10 8.57
C ASN A 41 1.83 5.16 7.59
N CYS A 42 1.57 5.52 6.33
CA CYS A 42 2.59 5.56 5.28
C CYS A 42 3.09 6.98 5.06
N ARG A 43 4.40 7.11 4.86
CA ARG A 43 5.03 8.41 4.62
C ARG A 43 5.62 8.52 3.22
N CYS A 44 5.16 7.70 2.26
CA CYS A 44 5.65 7.80 0.89
C CYS A 44 5.17 9.10 0.25
N TYR A 45 5.79 9.45 -0.87
CA TYR A 45 5.44 10.67 -1.62
C TYR A 45 3.95 10.73 -1.94
N THR A 46 3.38 9.61 -2.38
CA THR A 46 1.96 9.53 -2.75
C THR A 46 1.06 9.81 -1.56
N CYS A 47 1.31 9.18 -0.41
CA CYS A 47 0.48 9.35 0.77
C CYS A 47 0.57 10.74 1.36
N GLN A 48 1.71 11.41 1.22
CA GLN A 48 1.89 12.76 1.77
C GLN A 48 1.26 13.84 0.90
N ASN A 49 1.03 13.59 -0.38
CA ASN A 49 0.65 14.64 -1.31
C ASN A 49 -0.68 14.42 -2.03
N PHE A 50 -1.23 13.20 -2.01
CA PHE A 50 -2.42 12.87 -2.80
C PHE A 50 -3.44 12.10 -1.97
N SER A 51 -4.73 12.32 -2.26
CA SER A 51 -5.82 11.63 -1.58
C SER A 51 -6.28 10.40 -2.36
N ARG A 52 -7.04 9.53 -1.70
CA ARG A 52 -7.69 8.40 -2.36
C ARG A 52 -8.63 8.88 -3.47
N ALA A 53 -9.36 9.95 -3.22
CA ALA A 53 -10.28 10.51 -4.22
C ALA A 53 -9.55 10.92 -5.50
N TYR A 54 -8.43 11.60 -5.36
CA TYR A 54 -7.64 12.04 -6.51
C TYR A 54 -7.09 10.85 -7.29
N LEU A 55 -6.54 9.87 -6.59
CA LEU A 55 -5.98 8.67 -7.22
C LEU A 55 -7.07 7.82 -7.88
N HIS A 56 -8.24 7.73 -7.26
CA HIS A 56 -9.40 7.07 -7.86
C HIS A 56 -9.80 7.75 -9.16
N HIS A 57 -9.80 9.07 -9.17
CA HIS A 57 -10.12 9.86 -10.38
C HIS A 57 -9.10 9.59 -11.49
N LEU A 58 -7.79 9.59 -11.16
CA LEU A 58 -6.76 9.32 -12.15
C LEU A 58 -6.89 7.91 -12.74
N ASP A 59 -7.22 6.93 -11.92
CA ASP A 59 -7.44 5.56 -12.41
C ASP A 59 -8.65 5.49 -13.33
N LYS A 60 -9.74 6.17 -12.96
CA LYS A 60 -10.97 6.20 -13.75
C LYS A 60 -10.72 6.84 -15.12
N CYS A 61 -9.89 7.87 -15.18
CA CYS A 61 -9.53 8.55 -16.43
C CYS A 61 -8.37 7.86 -17.16
N ARG A 62 -7.86 6.77 -16.62
CA ARG A 62 -6.74 5.99 -17.18
C ARG A 62 -5.51 6.84 -17.40
N GLU A 63 -5.24 7.76 -16.47
CA GLU A 63 -4.05 8.57 -16.51
C GLU A 63 -2.83 7.77 -16.03
N MET A 64 -1.73 7.85 -16.79
CA MET A 64 -0.50 7.17 -16.44
C MET A 64 0.04 7.61 -15.07
N LEU A 65 -0.17 8.88 -14.71
CA LEU A 65 0.26 9.42 -13.43
C LEU A 65 -0.31 8.63 -12.25
N GLY A 66 -1.58 8.20 -12.35
CA GLY A 66 -2.20 7.40 -11.30
C GLY A 66 -1.45 6.10 -11.05
N ALA A 67 -1.12 5.38 -12.13
CA ALA A 67 -0.36 4.14 -12.01
C ALA A 67 1.05 4.39 -11.45
N GLN A 68 1.68 5.50 -11.83
CA GLN A 68 3.00 5.86 -11.31
C GLN A 68 2.96 6.15 -9.82
N LEU A 69 1.98 6.93 -9.37
CA LEU A 69 1.82 7.26 -7.94
C LEU A 69 1.49 6.02 -7.10
N ASN A 70 0.65 5.15 -7.63
CA ASN A 70 0.32 3.89 -6.96
C ASN A 70 1.55 2.99 -6.85
N THR A 71 2.38 2.96 -7.89
CA THR A 71 3.63 2.19 -7.90
C THR A 71 4.59 2.70 -6.82
N ILE A 72 4.75 4.01 -6.70
CA ILE A 72 5.59 4.62 -5.66
C ILE A 72 5.13 4.15 -4.28
N HIS A 73 3.82 4.18 -4.04
CA HIS A 73 3.26 3.74 -2.76
C HIS A 73 3.52 2.25 -2.49
N ASN A 74 3.21 1.39 -3.46
CA ASN A 74 3.34 -0.06 -3.28
C ASN A 74 4.79 -0.48 -3.07
N LEU A 75 5.73 0.13 -3.80
CA LEU A 75 7.15 -0.15 -3.61
C LEU A 75 7.62 0.31 -2.22
N HIS A 76 7.19 1.48 -1.79
CA HIS A 76 7.50 1.96 -0.45
C HIS A 76 6.93 1.03 0.62
N TYR A 77 5.70 0.55 0.43
CA TYR A 77 5.08 -0.40 1.34
C TYR A 77 5.92 -1.67 1.49
N TYR A 78 6.35 -2.24 0.35
CA TYR A 78 7.16 -3.47 0.36
C TYR A 78 8.51 -3.24 1.04
N GLN A 79 9.16 -2.12 0.78
CA GLN A 79 10.43 -1.79 1.43
C GLN A 79 10.26 -1.65 2.94
N THR A 80 9.20 -0.98 3.37
CA THR A 80 8.89 -0.82 4.80
C THR A 80 8.61 -2.18 5.45
N LEU A 81 7.85 -3.04 4.77
CA LEU A 81 7.54 -4.38 5.26
C LEU A 81 8.82 -5.21 5.43
N MET A 82 9.71 -5.19 4.45
CA MET A 82 10.94 -5.95 4.51
C MET A 82 11.87 -5.44 5.62
N THR A 83 11.93 -4.13 5.81
CA THR A 83 12.70 -3.51 6.90
C THR A 83 12.15 -3.97 8.26
N GLY A 84 10.82 -4.00 8.40
CA GLY A 84 10.19 -4.48 9.63
C GLY A 84 10.47 -5.94 9.90
N LEU A 85 10.43 -6.78 8.86
CA LEU A 85 10.75 -8.20 8.98
C LEU A 85 12.18 -8.42 9.43
N ARG A 86 13.15 -7.71 8.82
CA ARG A 86 14.56 -7.82 9.23
C ARG A 86 14.77 -7.42 10.68
N GLY A 87 14.15 -6.31 11.09
CA GLY A 87 14.23 -5.87 12.48
C GLY A 87 13.64 -6.88 13.44
N ALA A 88 12.51 -7.49 13.09
CA ALA A 88 11.86 -8.50 13.91
C ALA A 88 12.72 -9.74 14.07
N ILE A 89 13.38 -10.17 12.99
CA ILE A 89 14.30 -11.33 13.03
C ILE A 89 15.49 -11.02 13.92
N GLU A 90 16.11 -9.86 13.78
CA GLU A 90 17.27 -9.45 14.57
C GLU A 90 16.94 -9.38 16.08
N GLN A 91 15.72 -8.98 16.41
CA GLN A 91 15.29 -8.83 17.80
C GLN A 91 14.62 -10.08 18.37
N GLY A 92 14.53 -11.13 17.57
CA GLY A 92 13.93 -12.40 18.01
C GLY A 92 12.42 -12.31 18.24
N ARG A 93 11.72 -11.39 17.58
CA ARG A 93 10.28 -11.20 17.75
C ARG A 93 9.47 -11.42 16.48
N LEU A 94 9.98 -12.29 15.60
CA LEU A 94 9.31 -12.55 14.31
C LEU A 94 7.87 -13.04 14.48
N SER A 95 7.63 -13.95 15.44
CA SER A 95 6.27 -14.47 15.67
C SER A 95 5.29 -13.37 16.06
N ALA A 96 5.72 -12.46 16.93
CA ALA A 96 4.88 -11.32 17.34
C ALA A 96 4.62 -10.38 16.17
N PHE A 97 5.64 -10.15 15.34
CA PHE A 97 5.51 -9.32 14.16
C PHE A 97 4.49 -9.90 13.17
N VAL A 98 4.58 -11.19 12.89
CA VAL A 98 3.66 -11.87 11.96
C VAL A 98 2.24 -11.84 12.49
N SER A 99 2.04 -12.10 13.78
CA SER A 99 0.69 -12.05 14.38
C SER A 99 0.08 -10.66 14.29
N GLN A 100 0.86 -9.62 14.57
CA GLN A 100 0.38 -8.25 14.48
C GLN A 100 0.07 -7.87 13.03
N PHE A 101 0.89 -8.30 12.09
CA PHE A 101 0.68 -8.06 10.66
C PHE A 101 -0.63 -8.69 10.19
N GLU A 102 -0.88 -9.95 10.53
CA GLU A 102 -2.11 -10.65 10.13
C GLU A 102 -3.35 -9.97 10.71
N GLU A 103 -3.27 -9.56 11.98
CA GLU A 103 -4.34 -8.85 12.65
C GLU A 103 -4.67 -7.52 11.95
N ASP A 104 -3.63 -6.76 11.63
CA ASP A 104 -3.79 -5.47 10.95
C ASP A 104 -4.35 -5.64 9.53
N GLN A 105 -3.97 -6.69 8.82
CA GLN A 105 -4.45 -6.93 7.47
C GLN A 105 -5.94 -7.28 7.41
N GLN A 106 -6.54 -7.66 8.51
CA GLN A 106 -7.96 -7.98 8.55
C GLN A 106 -8.86 -6.76 8.74
N LYS A 107 -8.29 -5.60 9.04
CA LYS A 107 -9.08 -4.41 9.37
C LYS A 107 -9.89 -3.86 8.20
N LEU A 108 -9.43 -4.05 6.97
CA LEU A 108 -10.14 -3.61 5.77
C LEU A 108 -11.02 -4.70 5.15
N THR A 109 -10.87 -5.92 5.59
CA THR A 109 -11.69 -7.04 5.14
C THR A 109 -12.69 -7.47 6.21
#